data_2f027be2606d737ce133fb524cb7e1cc
#
_entry.id   2f027be2606d737ce133fb524cb7e1cc
#
_cell.length_a   1.000
_cell.length_b   1.000
_cell.length_c   1.000
_cell.angle_alpha   90.00
_cell.angle_beta   90.00
_cell.angle_gamma   90.00
#
_symmetry.space_group_name_H-M   'P 1'
#
loop_
_entity.id
_entity.type
_entity.pdbx_description
1 polymer ?
#
loop_
_entity_poly.entity_id
_entity_poly.type
_entity_poly.pdbx_seq_one_letter_code
_entity_poly.pdbx_strand_id
1 'polypeptide(L)'
;MNTNDLNSALYEKMAAEQDKFRDWLKSQPPEEVLNHAYEYTIREDIVMAMEELELTDTQAQALLESPSPLTDVYRYFEKLETGYMGVIRDSIESRADDVCRAKEELRTTPVY
;
A
#
# COMPACT_ATOMS: atom_id res chain seq x y z
N MET A 1 17.15 -25.90 0.82
CA MET A 1 16.22 -25.05 0.03
C MET A 1 16.99 -24.09 -0.84
N ASN A 2 16.56 -23.89 -2.07
CA ASN A 2 17.13 -22.87 -2.93
C ASN A 2 16.32 -21.56 -2.78
N THR A 3 16.79 -20.48 -3.38
CA THR A 3 16.18 -19.15 -3.28
C THR A 3 14.70 -19.14 -3.67
N ASN A 4 14.35 -19.86 -4.75
CA ASN A 4 12.96 -19.91 -5.21
C ASN A 4 12.05 -20.59 -4.19
N ASP A 5 12.53 -21.65 -3.54
CA ASP A 5 11.74 -22.35 -2.53
C ASP A 5 11.46 -21.47 -1.32
N LEU A 6 12.46 -20.73 -0.87
CA LEU A 6 12.31 -19.82 0.27
C LEU A 6 11.39 -18.64 -0.07
N ASN A 7 11.53 -18.08 -1.28
CA ASN A 7 10.64 -17.00 -1.74
C ASN A 7 9.22 -17.50 -1.87
N SER A 8 9.02 -18.70 -2.40
CA SER A 8 7.67 -19.30 -2.53
C SER A 8 7.05 -19.56 -1.17
N ALA A 9 7.85 -20.08 -0.22
CA ALA A 9 7.37 -20.32 1.14
C ALA A 9 6.97 -19.02 1.83
N LEU A 10 7.75 -17.96 1.64
CA LEU A 10 7.44 -16.65 2.20
C LEU A 10 6.16 -16.08 1.59
N TYR A 11 6.03 -16.17 0.27
CA TYR A 11 4.82 -15.73 -0.42
C TYR A 11 3.59 -16.44 0.14
N GLU A 12 3.65 -17.76 0.26
CA GLU A 12 2.53 -18.54 0.78
C GLU A 12 2.17 -18.16 2.22
N LYS A 13 3.19 -17.92 3.04
CA LYS A 13 2.97 -17.50 4.42
C LYS A 13 2.28 -16.15 4.50
N MET A 14 2.74 -15.19 3.68
CA MET A 14 2.13 -13.86 3.63
C MET A 14 0.71 -13.91 3.06
N ALA A 15 0.48 -14.72 2.03
CA ALA A 15 -0.85 -14.89 1.44
C ALA A 15 -1.84 -15.47 2.46
N ALA A 16 -1.40 -16.46 3.23
CA ALA A 16 -2.23 -17.06 4.29
C ALA A 16 -2.52 -16.03 5.39
N GLU A 17 -1.55 -15.21 5.75
CA GLU A 17 -1.73 -14.14 6.72
C GLU A 17 -2.76 -13.13 6.24
N GLN A 18 -2.72 -12.78 4.97
CA GLN A 18 -3.67 -11.85 4.36
C GLN A 18 -5.08 -12.45 4.33
N ASP A 19 -5.20 -13.75 4.04
CA ASP A 19 -6.50 -14.44 4.07
C ASP A 19 -7.12 -14.36 5.46
N LYS A 20 -6.34 -14.54 6.50
CA LYS A 20 -6.82 -14.41 7.88
C LYS A 20 -7.26 -12.99 8.19
N PHE A 21 -6.50 -12.01 7.73
CA PHE A 21 -6.85 -10.61 7.92
C PHE A 21 -8.15 -10.26 7.21
N ARG A 22 -8.31 -10.77 5.98
CA ARG A 22 -9.55 -10.56 5.21
C ARG A 22 -10.75 -11.18 5.93
N ASP A 23 -10.61 -12.41 6.42
CA ASP A 23 -11.69 -13.10 7.13
C ASP A 23 -12.08 -12.33 8.39
N TRP A 24 -11.08 -11.89 9.15
CA TRP A 24 -11.33 -11.08 10.33
C TRP A 24 -12.08 -9.80 9.97
N LEU A 25 -11.63 -9.12 8.92
CA LEU A 25 -12.21 -7.86 8.48
C LEU A 25 -13.67 -8.04 8.05
N LYS A 26 -13.98 -9.13 7.36
CA LYS A 26 -15.35 -9.43 6.93
C LYS A 26 -16.30 -9.63 8.12
N SER A 27 -15.78 -10.01 9.27
CA SER A 27 -16.58 -10.20 10.49
C SER A 27 -16.80 -8.91 11.27
N GLN A 28 -16.19 -7.80 10.85
CA GLN A 28 -16.25 -6.54 11.58
C GLN A 28 -17.41 -5.67 11.09
N PRO A 29 -17.87 -4.72 11.92
CA PRO A 29 -18.86 -3.74 11.49
C PRO A 29 -18.34 -2.89 10.33
N PRO A 30 -19.23 -2.31 9.50
CA PRO A 30 -18.80 -1.50 8.35
C PRO A 30 -17.80 -0.40 8.68
N GLU A 31 -17.95 0.26 9.82
CA GLU A 31 -17.00 1.32 10.22
C GLU A 31 -15.60 0.79 10.42
N GLU A 32 -15.46 -0.40 11.01
CA GLU A 32 -14.15 -1.03 11.17
C GLU A 32 -13.55 -1.44 9.84
N VAL A 33 -14.39 -1.93 8.92
CA VAL A 33 -13.93 -2.25 7.58
C VAL A 33 -13.34 -1.01 6.90
N LEU A 34 -14.03 0.12 7.01
CA LEU A 34 -13.56 1.37 6.42
C LEU A 34 -12.26 1.84 7.07
N ASN A 35 -12.14 1.69 8.39
CA ASN A 35 -10.95 2.12 9.12
C ASN A 35 -9.71 1.30 8.73
N HIS A 36 -9.89 0.06 8.27
CA HIS A 36 -8.80 -0.82 7.87
C HIS A 36 -8.67 -0.99 6.36
N ALA A 37 -9.45 -0.24 5.57
CA ALA A 37 -9.44 -0.40 4.11
C ALA A 37 -8.07 -0.10 3.49
N TYR A 38 -7.41 0.96 3.96
CA TYR A 38 -6.09 1.33 3.47
C TYR A 38 -5.06 0.25 3.82
N GLU A 39 -5.09 -0.22 5.05
CA GLU A 39 -4.20 -1.29 5.49
C GLU A 39 -4.39 -2.54 4.65
N TYR A 40 -5.64 -2.92 4.39
CA TYR A 40 -5.95 -4.08 3.58
C TYR A 40 -5.35 -3.94 2.17
N THR A 41 -5.50 -2.78 1.55
CA THR A 41 -4.99 -2.53 0.21
C THR A 41 -3.47 -2.62 0.15
N ILE A 42 -2.77 -2.01 1.12
CA ILE A 42 -1.31 -2.05 1.16
C ILE A 42 -0.82 -3.48 1.40
N ARG A 43 -1.49 -4.24 2.27
CA ARG A 43 -1.14 -5.64 2.50
C ARG A 43 -1.29 -6.48 1.23
N GLU A 44 -2.37 -6.25 0.47
CA GLU A 44 -2.54 -6.92 -0.83
C GLU A 44 -1.40 -6.58 -1.78
N ASP A 45 -1.01 -5.32 -1.83
CA ASP A 45 0.09 -4.87 -2.70
C ASP A 45 1.41 -5.51 -2.31
N ILE A 46 1.66 -5.69 -1.00
CA ILE A 46 2.88 -6.36 -0.53
C ILE A 46 2.90 -7.81 -1.00
N VAL A 47 1.78 -8.53 -0.86
CA VAL A 47 1.68 -9.93 -1.31
C VAL A 47 1.91 -10.00 -2.82
N MET A 48 1.31 -9.10 -3.58
CA MET A 48 1.49 -9.04 -5.03
C MET A 48 2.94 -8.77 -5.43
N ALA A 49 3.60 -7.88 -4.71
CA ALA A 49 5.01 -7.56 -4.97
C ALA A 49 5.91 -8.79 -4.80
N MET A 50 5.55 -9.69 -3.89
CA MET A 50 6.33 -10.91 -3.66
C MET A 50 6.32 -11.85 -4.87
N GLU A 51 5.33 -11.73 -5.76
CA GLU A 51 5.28 -12.56 -6.96
C GLU A 51 6.45 -12.26 -7.92
N GLU A 52 6.92 -11.03 -7.94
CA GLU A 52 7.98 -10.60 -8.85
C GLU A 52 9.33 -10.38 -8.17
N LEU A 53 9.32 -10.23 -6.85
CA LEU A 53 10.51 -9.91 -6.09
C LEU A 53 11.31 -11.18 -5.79
N GLU A 54 12.62 -11.11 -6.02
CA GLU A 54 13.53 -12.21 -5.68
C GLU A 54 14.42 -11.78 -4.53
N LEU A 55 14.11 -12.27 -3.34
CA LEU A 55 14.94 -12.05 -2.16
C LEU A 55 16.06 -13.09 -2.14
N THR A 56 17.17 -12.74 -1.52
CA THR A 56 18.22 -13.74 -1.24
C THR A 56 17.72 -14.74 -0.21
N ASP A 57 18.38 -15.89 -0.13
CA ASP A 57 18.03 -16.90 0.86
C ASP A 57 18.05 -16.32 2.28
N THR A 58 19.07 -15.53 2.59
CA THR A 58 19.20 -14.91 3.91
C THR A 58 18.04 -13.97 4.20
N GLN A 59 17.66 -13.14 3.23
CA GLN A 59 16.53 -12.21 3.39
C GLN A 59 15.22 -12.95 3.56
N ALA A 60 14.96 -13.93 2.69
CA ALA A 60 13.71 -14.69 2.74
C ALA A 60 13.61 -15.47 4.05
N GLN A 61 14.70 -16.10 4.48
CA GLN A 61 14.72 -16.85 5.73
C GLN A 61 14.46 -15.93 6.91
N ALA A 62 15.06 -14.76 6.92
CA ALA A 62 14.86 -13.79 8.02
C ALA A 62 13.39 -13.39 8.16
N LEU A 63 12.71 -13.14 7.04
CA LEU A 63 11.29 -12.81 7.08
C LEU A 63 10.42 -14.00 7.44
N LEU A 64 10.82 -15.22 6.99
CA LEU A 64 10.09 -16.43 7.36
C LEU A 64 10.12 -16.72 8.84
N GLU A 65 11.15 -16.28 9.55
CA GLU A 65 11.27 -16.46 11.00
C GLU A 65 10.26 -15.61 11.78
N SER A 66 9.72 -14.57 11.15
CA SER A 66 8.66 -13.78 11.78
C SER A 66 7.36 -14.59 11.84
N PRO A 67 6.64 -14.55 12.98
CA PRO A 67 5.31 -15.17 13.04
C PRO A 67 4.29 -14.49 12.12
N SER A 68 4.54 -13.21 11.75
CA SER A 68 3.63 -12.45 10.89
C SER A 68 4.42 -11.55 9.96
N PRO A 69 5.09 -12.12 8.93
CA PRO A 69 5.94 -11.34 8.03
C PRO A 69 5.21 -10.25 7.27
N LEU A 70 3.96 -10.47 6.90
CA LEU A 70 3.18 -9.45 6.20
C LEU A 70 2.95 -8.23 7.09
N THR A 71 2.57 -8.46 8.34
CA THR A 71 2.38 -7.39 9.31
C THR A 71 3.68 -6.64 9.55
N ASP A 72 4.80 -7.35 9.67
CA ASP A 72 6.11 -6.74 9.86
C ASP A 72 6.47 -5.79 8.71
N VAL A 73 6.26 -6.24 7.48
CA VAL A 73 6.55 -5.42 6.29
C VAL A 73 5.61 -4.22 6.24
N TYR A 74 4.32 -4.45 6.53
CA TYR A 74 3.34 -3.35 6.55
C TYR A 74 3.73 -2.27 7.56
N ARG A 75 4.13 -2.65 8.77
CA ARG A 75 4.54 -1.70 9.78
C ARG A 75 5.79 -0.93 9.39
N TYR A 76 6.71 -1.59 8.71
CA TYR A 76 7.89 -0.93 8.18
C TYR A 76 7.50 0.11 7.12
N PHE A 77 6.59 -0.27 6.23
CA PHE A 77 6.06 0.64 5.21
C PHE A 77 5.43 1.89 5.84
N GLU A 78 4.65 1.70 6.89
CA GLU A 78 4.02 2.83 7.60
C GLU A 78 5.05 3.86 8.07
N LYS A 79 6.19 3.38 8.55
CA LYS A 79 7.26 4.26 9.02
C LYS A 79 7.90 5.05 7.89
N LEU A 80 7.97 4.45 6.71
CA LEU A 80 8.57 5.09 5.53
C LEU A 80 7.60 6.03 4.82
N GLU A 81 6.31 5.87 5.03
CA GLU A 81 5.30 6.67 4.38
C GLU A 81 5.20 8.05 5.02
N THR A 82 6.15 8.92 4.67
CA THR A 82 6.20 10.27 5.23
C THR A 82 5.58 11.31 4.31
N GLY A 83 5.36 10.96 3.04
CA GLY A 83 4.94 11.93 2.03
C GLY A 83 3.50 11.82 1.56
N TYR A 84 2.75 10.82 2.03
CA TYR A 84 1.40 10.55 1.50
C TYR A 84 0.46 11.75 1.66
N MET A 85 0.37 12.30 2.86
CA MET A 85 -0.48 13.48 3.10
C MET A 85 0.08 14.71 2.41
N GLY A 86 1.41 14.81 2.28
CA GLY A 86 2.05 15.87 1.51
C GLY A 86 1.65 15.83 0.05
N VAL A 87 1.70 14.64 -0.57
CA VAL A 87 1.28 14.46 -1.95
C VAL A 87 -0.20 14.83 -2.13
N ILE A 88 -1.06 14.46 -1.19
CA ILE A 88 -2.47 14.82 -1.24
C ILE A 88 -2.65 16.33 -1.17
N ARG A 89 -1.98 17.00 -0.23
CA ARG A 89 -2.05 18.46 -0.10
C ARG A 89 -1.57 19.15 -1.37
N ASP A 90 -0.43 18.71 -1.90
CA ASP A 90 0.13 19.25 -3.12
C ASP A 90 -0.83 19.06 -4.29
N SER A 91 -1.49 17.90 -4.36
CA SER A 91 -2.48 17.62 -5.41
C SER A 91 -3.66 18.57 -5.32
N ILE A 92 -4.15 18.83 -4.11
CA ILE A 92 -5.27 19.77 -3.89
C ILE A 92 -4.86 21.17 -4.32
N GLU A 93 -3.69 21.63 -3.85
CA GLU A 93 -3.21 22.97 -4.14
C GLU A 93 -2.93 23.16 -5.63
N SER A 94 -2.28 22.19 -6.26
CA SER A 94 -1.99 22.25 -7.69
C SER A 94 -3.26 22.29 -8.53
N ARG A 95 -4.23 21.46 -8.16
CA ARG A 95 -5.51 21.45 -8.89
C ARG A 95 -6.26 22.76 -8.71
N ALA A 96 -6.27 23.29 -7.49
CA ALA A 96 -6.91 24.58 -7.20
C ALA A 96 -6.26 25.71 -8.03
N ASP A 97 -4.93 25.73 -8.10
CA ASP A 97 -4.20 26.72 -8.91
C ASP A 97 -4.57 26.59 -10.38
N ASP A 98 -4.62 25.37 -10.91
CA ASP A 98 -4.98 25.14 -12.31
C ASP A 98 -6.39 25.63 -12.61
N VAL A 99 -7.35 25.37 -11.73
CA VAL A 99 -8.72 25.83 -11.89
C VAL A 99 -8.80 27.35 -11.85
N CYS A 100 -8.08 28.00 -10.92
CA CYS A 100 -8.04 29.46 -10.81
C CYS A 100 -7.44 30.08 -12.06
N ARG A 101 -6.35 29.50 -12.56
CA ARG A 101 -5.69 29.99 -13.78
C ARG A 101 -6.59 29.89 -14.98
N ALA A 102 -7.30 28.78 -15.13
CA ALA A 102 -8.26 28.60 -16.23
C ALA A 102 -9.37 29.63 -16.18
N LYS A 103 -9.86 29.96 -14.98
CA LYS A 103 -10.92 30.97 -14.82
C LYS A 103 -10.40 32.37 -15.17
N GLU A 104 -9.17 32.69 -14.80
CA GLU A 104 -8.56 33.97 -15.14
C GLU A 104 -8.36 34.10 -16.64
N GLU A 105 -7.91 33.05 -17.31
CA GLU A 105 -7.77 33.04 -18.76
C GLU A 105 -9.09 33.32 -19.45
N LEU A 106 -10.19 32.73 -18.95
CA LEU A 106 -11.52 32.98 -19.50
C LEU A 106 -11.95 34.44 -19.30
N ARG A 107 -11.59 35.06 -18.18
CA ARG A 107 -11.91 36.46 -17.89
C ARG A 107 -11.12 37.41 -18.76
N THR A 108 -9.87 37.07 -19.05
CA THR A 108 -8.97 37.95 -19.80
C THR A 108 -9.05 37.75 -21.31
N THR A 109 -9.70 36.65 -21.75
CA THR A 109 -9.90 36.40 -23.17
C THR A 109 -10.80 37.49 -23.76
N PRO A 110 -10.34 38.21 -24.81
CA PRO A 110 -11.18 39.23 -25.42
C PRO A 110 -12.47 38.62 -26.00
N VAL A 111 -13.55 39.36 -25.85
CA VAL A 111 -14.84 38.99 -26.40
C VAL A 111 -15.08 39.83 -27.64
N TYR A 112 -15.15 39.19 -28.77
CA TYR A 112 -15.36 39.88 -30.03
C TYR A 112 -16.69 39.49 -30.65
#